data_88737e3638ffde7da449ae34732476f4
#
_entry.id   88737e3638ffde7da449ae34732476f4
#
_cell.length_a   1.000
_cell.length_b   1.000
_cell.length_c   1.000
_cell.angle_alpha   90.00
_cell.angle_beta   90.00
_cell.angle_gamma   90.00
#
_symmetry.space_group_name_H-M   'P 1'
#
loop_
_entity.id
_entity.type
_entity.pdbx_description
1 polymer ?
#
loop_
_entity_poly.entity_id
_entity_poly.type
_entity_poly.pdbx_seq_one_letter_code
_entity_poly.pdbx_strand_id
1 'polypeptide(L)'
;LELSSAASDVYKRQAVHLSCTIAKTLRNRGAGNTAALRSRRGRPLDALASRSKMAAGVITLGFLALHLQQLRWPRPSDGLERELLQQVLQQPISLVVYAAGSLAIGLHLLHGAEAAHRNLGLLTPANGSSIRWGGRLLASGIGGGFLLISLGLALGGLA
;
A
#
# COMPACT_ATOMS: atom_id res chain seq x y z
N LEU A 1 -7.02 -0.95 27.21
CA LEU A 1 -6.29 -2.23 27.09
C LEU A 1 -6.54 -2.92 25.73
N GLU A 2 -7.75 -2.89 25.18
CA GLU A 2 -8.10 -3.56 23.90
C GLU A 2 -7.46 -2.91 22.65
N LEU A 3 -7.36 -1.59 22.62
CA LEU A 3 -6.72 -0.85 21.51
C LEU A 3 -5.22 -1.18 21.38
N SER A 4 -4.55 -1.46 22.49
CA SER A 4 -3.14 -1.88 22.52
C SER A 4 -2.94 -3.29 21.95
N SER A 5 -3.87 -4.19 22.18
CA SER A 5 -3.87 -5.55 21.65
C SER A 5 -4.08 -5.58 20.14
N ALA A 6 -5.09 -4.87 19.62
CA ALA A 6 -5.36 -4.79 18.19
C ALA A 6 -4.19 -4.16 17.39
N ALA A 7 -3.59 -3.09 17.92
CA ALA A 7 -2.41 -2.49 17.31
C ALA A 7 -1.22 -3.46 17.26
N SER A 8 -0.97 -4.18 18.37
CA SER A 8 0.07 -5.21 18.43
C SER A 8 -0.11 -6.30 17.37
N ASP A 9 -1.35 -6.75 17.15
CA ASP A 9 -1.65 -7.77 16.14
C ASP A 9 -1.43 -7.28 14.70
N VAL A 10 -1.73 -6.03 14.42
CA VAL A 10 -1.44 -5.42 13.10
C VAL A 10 0.07 -5.43 12.85
N TYR A 11 0.88 -4.98 13.79
CA TYR A 11 2.35 -4.97 13.63
C TYR A 11 2.93 -6.38 13.49
N LYS A 12 2.43 -7.37 14.23
CA LYS A 12 2.85 -8.77 14.09
C LYS A 12 2.57 -9.30 12.68
N ARG A 13 1.37 -9.05 12.14
CA ARG A 13 1.00 -9.47 10.77
C ARG A 13 1.86 -8.79 9.72
N GLN A 14 2.19 -7.52 9.89
CA GLN A 14 3.11 -6.79 9.01
C GLN A 14 4.53 -7.38 9.06
N ALA A 15 5.05 -7.70 10.25
CA ALA A 15 6.35 -8.31 10.42
C ALA A 15 6.42 -9.69 9.74
N VAL A 16 5.38 -10.52 9.90
CA VAL A 16 5.28 -11.83 9.23
C VAL A 16 5.23 -11.66 7.71
N HIS A 17 4.40 -10.73 7.20
CA HIS A 17 4.32 -10.46 5.76
C HIS A 17 5.67 -10.02 5.19
N LEU A 18 6.36 -9.10 5.85
CA LEU A 18 7.67 -8.61 5.44
C LEU A 18 8.71 -9.73 5.44
N SER A 19 8.78 -10.52 6.52
CA SER A 19 9.71 -11.64 6.65
C SER A 19 9.49 -12.69 5.57
N CYS A 20 8.24 -13.09 5.32
CA CYS A 20 7.88 -14.02 4.26
C CYS A 20 8.25 -13.48 2.86
N THR A 21 8.04 -12.18 2.63
CA THR A 21 8.35 -11.54 1.34
C THR A 21 9.85 -11.50 1.10
N ILE A 22 10.66 -11.14 2.12
CA ILE A 22 12.12 -11.14 2.07
C ILE A 22 12.62 -12.57 1.80
N ALA A 23 12.18 -13.55 2.60
CA ALA A 23 12.59 -14.94 2.46
C ALA A 23 12.28 -15.49 1.05
N LYS A 24 11.07 -15.23 0.52
CA LYS A 24 10.69 -15.62 -0.84
C LYS A 24 11.56 -14.93 -1.90
N THR A 25 11.88 -13.66 -1.72
CA THR A 25 12.72 -12.90 -2.65
C THR A 25 14.13 -13.45 -2.70
N LEU A 26 14.72 -13.74 -1.53
CA LEU A 26 16.07 -14.31 -1.42
C LEU A 26 16.12 -15.70 -2.06
N ARG A 27 15.15 -16.58 -1.77
CA ARG A 27 15.06 -17.91 -2.38
C ARG A 27 14.93 -17.85 -3.90
N ASN A 28 14.09 -16.95 -4.42
CA ASN A 28 13.93 -16.78 -5.87
C ASN A 28 15.20 -16.28 -6.55
N ARG A 29 15.94 -15.38 -5.91
CA ARG A 29 17.24 -14.92 -6.40
C ARG A 29 18.29 -16.04 -6.39
N GLY A 30 18.36 -16.82 -5.31
CA GLY A 30 19.28 -17.95 -5.18
C GLY A 30 18.98 -19.06 -6.19
N ALA A 31 17.72 -19.25 -6.58
CA ALA A 31 17.31 -20.20 -7.61
C ALA A 31 17.55 -19.70 -9.05
N GLY A 32 18.21 -18.56 -9.24
CA GLY A 32 18.42 -17.96 -10.57
C GLY A 32 17.15 -17.40 -11.22
N ASN A 33 16.04 -17.35 -10.50
CA ASN A 33 14.74 -16.90 -10.99
C ASN A 33 14.65 -15.37 -11.01
N THR A 34 15.73 -14.72 -11.50
CA THR A 34 15.84 -13.27 -11.62
C THR A 34 15.27 -12.76 -12.93
N ALA A 35 14.87 -13.66 -13.84
CA ALA A 35 14.23 -13.29 -15.09
C ALA A 35 13.05 -12.36 -14.76
N ALA A 36 13.06 -11.15 -15.31
CA ALA A 36 11.94 -10.25 -15.25
C ALA A 36 10.71 -11.01 -15.75
N LEU A 37 9.86 -11.45 -14.82
CA LEU A 37 8.60 -12.11 -15.13
C LEU A 37 7.78 -11.11 -15.95
N ARG A 38 7.93 -11.18 -17.27
CA ARG A 38 7.07 -10.43 -18.19
C ARG A 38 5.68 -10.98 -17.98
N SER A 39 4.79 -10.14 -17.46
CA SER A 39 3.38 -10.50 -17.42
C SER A 39 2.93 -10.73 -18.87
N ARG A 40 2.71 -12.00 -19.25
CA ARG A 40 2.23 -12.40 -20.58
C ARG A 40 0.74 -12.05 -20.79
N ARG A 41 0.12 -11.34 -19.83
CA ARG A 41 -1.33 -11.12 -19.81
C ARG A 41 -1.83 -10.05 -20.78
N GLY A 42 -0.94 -9.35 -21.50
CA GLY A 42 -1.33 -8.26 -22.40
C GLY A 42 -2.02 -7.07 -21.71
N ARG A 43 -1.96 -6.99 -20.38
CA ARG A 43 -2.61 -5.95 -19.58
C ARG A 43 -1.55 -5.04 -18.97
N PRO A 44 -1.42 -3.79 -19.44
CA PRO A 44 -0.32 -2.91 -19.04
C PRO A 44 -0.33 -2.57 -17.55
N LEU A 45 -1.51 -2.35 -16.95
CA LEU A 45 -1.63 -2.05 -15.51
C LEU A 45 -1.24 -3.25 -14.63
N ASP A 46 -1.68 -4.45 -14.98
CA ASP A 46 -1.35 -5.67 -14.23
C ASP A 46 0.15 -6.00 -14.37
N ALA A 47 0.74 -5.69 -15.52
CA ALA A 47 2.17 -5.80 -15.75
C ALA A 47 2.97 -4.80 -14.91
N LEU A 48 2.53 -3.54 -14.89
CA LEU A 48 3.14 -2.49 -14.07
C LEU A 48 3.10 -2.86 -12.59
N ALA A 49 1.92 -3.21 -12.05
CA ALA A 49 1.74 -3.60 -10.66
C ALA A 49 2.61 -4.82 -10.28
N SER A 50 2.73 -5.81 -11.17
CA SER A 50 3.57 -6.98 -10.93
C SER A 50 5.06 -6.65 -10.92
N ARG A 51 5.52 -5.74 -11.77
CA ARG A 51 6.93 -5.33 -11.84
C ARG A 51 7.32 -4.41 -10.69
N SER A 52 6.41 -3.51 -10.29
CA SER A 52 6.64 -2.52 -9.23
C SER A 52 6.41 -3.07 -7.82
N LYS A 53 5.91 -4.30 -7.66
CA LYS A 53 5.48 -4.86 -6.36
C LYS A 53 6.48 -4.68 -5.22
N MET A 54 7.78 -4.87 -5.49
CA MET A 54 8.84 -4.71 -4.48
C MET A 54 9.06 -3.24 -4.14
N ALA A 55 9.20 -2.40 -5.17
CA ALA A 55 9.35 -0.95 -5.00
C ALA A 55 8.12 -0.36 -4.30
N ALA A 56 6.91 -0.72 -4.75
CA ALA A 56 5.67 -0.30 -4.12
C ALA A 56 5.60 -0.73 -2.65
N GLY A 57 6.00 -1.96 -2.31
CA GLY A 57 6.05 -2.43 -0.93
C GLY A 57 7.04 -1.64 -0.06
N VAL A 58 8.24 -1.34 -0.57
CA VAL A 58 9.25 -0.55 0.15
C VAL A 58 8.78 0.90 0.35
N ILE A 59 8.21 1.52 -0.68
CA ILE A 59 7.67 2.89 -0.59
C ILE A 59 6.51 2.93 0.41
N THR A 60 5.60 1.95 0.37
CA THR A 60 4.49 1.85 1.33
C THR A 60 4.99 1.70 2.76
N LEU A 61 6.03 0.90 2.99
CA LEU A 61 6.62 0.74 4.32
C LEU A 61 7.27 2.05 4.82
N GLY A 62 8.03 2.74 3.96
CA GLY A 62 8.62 4.05 4.27
C GLY A 62 7.56 5.11 4.54
N PHE A 63 6.52 5.16 3.71
CA PHE A 63 5.36 6.03 3.92
C PHE A 63 4.68 5.73 5.27
N LEU A 64 4.44 4.47 5.60
CA LEU A 64 3.81 4.08 6.86
C LEU A 64 4.64 4.55 8.06
N ALA A 65 5.97 4.39 8.02
CA ALA A 65 6.86 4.83 9.09
C ALA A 65 6.77 6.36 9.30
N LEU A 66 6.82 7.14 8.21
CA LEU A 66 6.68 8.60 8.27
C LEU A 66 5.29 9.03 8.73
N HIS A 67 4.23 8.40 8.23
CA HIS A 67 2.85 8.66 8.63
C HIS A 67 2.65 8.44 10.14
N LEU A 68 3.16 7.35 10.67
CA LEU A 68 3.10 7.08 12.11
C LEU A 68 3.91 8.12 12.92
N GLN A 69 5.09 8.48 12.43
CA GLN A 69 5.95 9.47 13.08
C GLN A 69 5.30 10.86 13.10
N GLN A 70 4.64 11.25 12.02
CA GLN A 70 4.07 12.59 11.88
C GLN A 70 2.70 12.75 12.54
N LEU A 71 1.88 11.70 12.57
CA LEU A 71 0.48 11.78 12.99
C LEU A 71 0.13 10.92 14.20
N ARG A 72 0.76 9.75 14.34
CA ARG A 72 0.37 8.81 15.40
C ARG A 72 1.11 9.05 16.72
N TRP A 73 2.39 9.36 16.65
CA TRP A 73 3.19 9.58 17.85
C TRP A 73 3.02 10.96 18.48
N PRO A 74 2.86 12.08 17.74
CA PRO A 74 2.63 13.39 18.36
C PRO A 74 1.30 13.48 19.11
N ARG A 75 0.29 12.69 18.73
CA ARG A 75 -1.07 12.69 19.30
C ARG A 75 -1.55 14.09 19.65
N PRO A 76 -2.11 14.85 18.70
CA PRO A 76 -2.72 16.14 19.02
C PRO A 76 -3.83 15.93 20.03
N SER A 77 -4.15 17.00 20.78
CA SER A 77 -5.36 17.04 21.60
C SER A 77 -6.59 16.78 20.73
N ASP A 78 -7.60 16.15 21.31
CA ASP A 78 -8.83 15.76 20.61
C ASP A 78 -9.40 16.94 19.79
N GLY A 79 -9.69 16.67 18.52
CA GLY A 79 -10.26 17.63 17.58
C GLY A 79 -9.25 18.41 16.72
N LEU A 80 -7.94 18.26 16.94
CA LEU A 80 -6.89 18.96 16.18
C LEU A 80 -6.16 18.06 15.17
N GLU A 81 -6.67 16.84 14.93
CA GLU A 81 -6.05 15.87 14.01
C GLU A 81 -6.04 16.37 12.57
N ARG A 82 -7.11 17.07 12.18
CA ARG A 82 -7.26 17.67 10.85
C ARG A 82 -6.23 18.77 10.62
N GLU A 83 -6.09 19.67 11.56
CA GLU A 83 -5.16 20.79 11.51
C GLU A 83 -3.72 20.28 11.44
N LEU A 84 -3.37 19.27 12.25
CA LEU A 84 -2.06 18.63 12.20
C LEU A 84 -1.82 17.99 10.82
N LEU A 85 -2.78 17.25 10.30
CA LEU A 85 -2.67 16.62 8.98
C LEU A 85 -2.50 17.69 7.89
N GLN A 86 -3.25 18.77 7.95
CA GLN A 86 -3.15 19.88 7.01
C GLN A 86 -1.77 20.55 7.08
N GLN A 87 -1.26 20.83 8.27
CA GLN A 87 0.09 21.39 8.46
C GLN A 87 1.18 20.46 7.88
N VAL A 88 1.06 19.15 8.10
CA VAL A 88 1.98 18.16 7.54
C VAL A 88 1.93 18.17 6.02
N LEU A 89 0.74 18.22 5.43
CA LEU A 89 0.55 18.16 3.98
C LEU A 89 0.88 19.46 3.25
N GLN A 90 0.89 20.58 3.95
CA GLN A 90 1.38 21.86 3.40
C GLN A 90 2.90 21.91 3.23
N GLN A 91 3.63 20.99 3.86
CA GLN A 91 5.06 20.84 3.62
C GLN A 91 5.29 20.09 2.30
N PRO A 92 6.01 20.67 1.32
CA PRO A 92 6.17 20.07 -0.01
C PRO A 92 6.76 18.65 0.02
N ILE A 93 7.73 18.40 0.88
CA ILE A 93 8.36 17.06 1.01
C ILE A 93 7.35 16.05 1.54
N SER A 94 6.59 16.40 2.58
CA SER A 94 5.55 15.53 3.11
C SER A 94 4.49 15.24 2.06
N LEU A 95 4.02 16.25 1.34
CA LEU A 95 3.03 16.06 0.27
C LEU A 95 3.53 15.08 -0.80
N VAL A 96 4.78 15.21 -1.25
CA VAL A 96 5.37 14.27 -2.22
C VAL A 96 5.42 12.85 -1.65
N VAL A 97 5.79 12.69 -0.39
CA VAL A 97 5.83 11.37 0.26
C VAL A 97 4.43 10.76 0.39
N TYR A 98 3.43 11.55 0.77
CA TYR A 98 2.04 11.09 0.88
C TYR A 98 1.45 10.74 -0.49
N ALA A 99 1.72 11.53 -1.51
CA ALA A 99 1.29 11.24 -2.88
C ALA A 99 1.97 9.95 -3.41
N ALA A 100 3.28 9.82 -3.25
CA ALA A 100 4.02 8.62 -3.63
C ALA A 100 3.55 7.39 -2.85
N GLY A 101 3.30 7.52 -1.54
CA GLY A 101 2.74 6.47 -0.69
C GLY A 101 1.36 6.02 -1.15
N SER A 102 0.49 6.96 -1.48
CA SER A 102 -0.87 6.68 -1.98
C SER A 102 -0.84 5.89 -3.29
N LEU A 103 0.01 6.29 -4.24
CA LEU A 103 0.20 5.57 -5.50
C LEU A 103 0.81 4.18 -5.28
N ALA A 104 1.79 4.08 -4.38
CA ALA A 104 2.44 2.81 -4.04
C ALA A 104 1.45 1.84 -3.40
N ILE A 105 0.60 2.29 -2.47
CA ILE A 105 -0.47 1.48 -1.88
C ILE A 105 -1.42 0.99 -2.96
N GLY A 106 -1.86 1.86 -3.87
CA GLY A 106 -2.72 1.47 -4.99
C GLY A 106 -2.09 0.37 -5.84
N LEU A 107 -0.84 0.52 -6.27
CA LEU A 107 -0.11 -0.49 -7.05
C LEU A 107 0.10 -1.79 -6.25
N HIS A 108 0.37 -1.69 -4.96
CA HIS A 108 0.58 -2.85 -4.10
C HIS A 108 -0.71 -3.67 -3.92
N LEU A 109 -1.84 -3.00 -3.70
CA LEU A 109 -3.16 -3.62 -3.60
C LEU A 109 -3.60 -4.22 -4.94
N LEU A 110 -3.35 -3.53 -6.05
CA LEU A 110 -3.70 -4.01 -7.39
C LEU A 110 -3.04 -5.37 -7.70
N HIS A 111 -1.77 -5.52 -7.34
CA HIS A 111 -1.07 -6.81 -7.45
C HIS A 111 -1.47 -7.78 -6.33
N GLY A 112 -1.59 -7.28 -5.10
CA GLY A 112 -1.77 -8.06 -3.88
C GLY A 112 -3.10 -8.80 -3.84
N ALA A 113 -4.17 -8.19 -4.29
CA ALA A 113 -5.50 -8.79 -4.28
C ALA A 113 -5.54 -10.13 -5.05
N GLU A 114 -5.07 -10.16 -6.29
CA GLU A 114 -5.03 -11.39 -7.07
C GLU A 114 -4.00 -12.40 -6.50
N ALA A 115 -2.83 -11.90 -6.08
CA ALA A 115 -1.78 -12.74 -5.54
C ALA A 115 -2.21 -13.43 -4.23
N ALA A 116 -2.94 -12.74 -3.36
CA ALA A 116 -3.47 -13.31 -2.13
C ALA A 116 -4.46 -14.45 -2.41
N HIS A 117 -5.44 -14.23 -3.29
CA HIS A 117 -6.42 -15.26 -3.65
C HIS A 117 -5.74 -16.49 -4.30
N ARG A 118 -4.72 -16.25 -5.13
CA ARG A 118 -3.94 -17.33 -5.74
C ARG A 118 -3.19 -18.15 -4.70
N ASN A 119 -2.53 -17.49 -3.75
CA ASN A 119 -1.77 -18.17 -2.70
C ASN A 119 -2.65 -18.95 -1.72
N LEU A 120 -3.89 -18.52 -1.54
CA LEU A 120 -4.90 -19.19 -0.72
C LEU A 120 -5.67 -20.29 -1.47
N GLY A 121 -5.37 -20.52 -2.76
CA GLY A 121 -6.08 -21.49 -3.59
C GLY A 121 -7.51 -21.08 -3.96
N LEU A 122 -7.88 -19.83 -3.72
CA LEU A 122 -9.22 -19.29 -3.95
C LEU A 122 -9.42 -18.77 -5.38
N LEU A 123 -8.36 -18.67 -6.18
CA LEU A 123 -8.43 -18.17 -7.55
C LEU A 123 -8.76 -19.29 -8.52
N THR A 124 -9.93 -19.25 -9.13
CA THR A 124 -10.41 -20.19 -10.14
C THR A 124 -10.60 -19.49 -11.50
N PRO A 125 -10.72 -20.23 -12.62
CA PRO A 125 -11.09 -19.64 -13.91
C PRO A 125 -12.42 -18.88 -13.87
N ALA A 126 -13.39 -19.37 -13.09
CA ALA A 126 -14.72 -18.78 -12.98
C ALA A 126 -14.74 -17.44 -12.25
N ASN A 127 -13.93 -17.27 -11.17
CA ASN A 127 -13.97 -16.08 -10.34
C ASN A 127 -12.81 -15.09 -10.61
N GLY A 128 -11.84 -15.47 -11.44
CA GLY A 128 -10.63 -14.68 -11.64
C GLY A 128 -10.87 -13.29 -12.22
N SER A 129 -11.92 -13.06 -13.01
CA SER A 129 -12.26 -11.72 -13.52
C SER A 129 -12.85 -10.84 -12.41
N SER A 130 -13.73 -11.40 -11.58
CA SER A 130 -14.36 -10.70 -10.45
C SER A 130 -13.33 -10.30 -9.39
N ILE A 131 -12.40 -11.20 -9.06
CA ILE A 131 -11.30 -10.91 -8.10
C ILE A 131 -10.41 -9.77 -8.63
N ARG A 132 -10.06 -9.78 -9.91
CA ARG A 132 -9.28 -8.70 -10.51
C ARG A 132 -10.04 -7.37 -10.53
N TRP A 133 -11.34 -7.41 -10.82
CA TRP A 133 -12.17 -6.21 -10.82
C TRP A 133 -12.30 -5.64 -9.41
N GLY A 134 -12.62 -6.47 -8.42
CA GLY A 134 -12.64 -6.10 -7.01
C GLY A 134 -11.30 -5.54 -6.54
N GLY A 135 -10.18 -6.15 -6.94
CA GLY A 135 -8.85 -5.65 -6.66
C GLY A 135 -8.56 -4.26 -7.25
N ARG A 136 -9.08 -3.97 -8.44
CA ARG A 136 -8.96 -2.64 -9.07
C ARG A 136 -9.79 -1.59 -8.34
N LEU A 137 -11.03 -1.92 -7.99
CA LEU A 137 -11.89 -1.03 -7.21
C LEU A 137 -11.25 -0.70 -5.85
N LEU A 138 -10.76 -1.73 -5.16
CA LEU A 138 -10.09 -1.55 -3.87
C LEU A 138 -8.83 -0.67 -4.01
N ALA A 139 -7.98 -0.95 -5.00
CA ALA A 139 -6.77 -0.19 -5.26
C ALA A 139 -7.05 1.27 -5.63
N SER A 140 -8.05 1.51 -6.48
CA SER A 140 -8.46 2.85 -6.89
C SER A 140 -9.14 3.60 -5.74
N GLY A 141 -10.00 2.94 -4.97
CA GLY A 141 -10.69 3.54 -3.83
C GLY A 141 -9.73 3.95 -2.73
N ILE A 142 -8.81 3.06 -2.34
CA ILE A 142 -7.84 3.35 -1.27
C ILE A 142 -6.73 4.27 -1.78
N GLY A 143 -6.02 3.88 -2.85
CA GLY A 143 -4.89 4.68 -3.36
C GLY A 143 -5.33 6.03 -3.90
N GLY A 144 -6.41 6.07 -4.69
CA GLY A 144 -6.99 7.31 -5.22
C GLY A 144 -7.62 8.18 -4.13
N GLY A 145 -8.33 7.58 -3.18
CA GLY A 145 -8.92 8.29 -2.05
C GLY A 145 -7.87 8.99 -1.19
N PHE A 146 -6.82 8.28 -0.79
CA PHE A 146 -5.72 8.90 -0.05
C PHE A 146 -5.01 10.01 -0.84
N LEU A 147 -4.81 9.81 -2.14
CA LEU A 147 -4.21 10.84 -3.00
C LEU A 147 -5.09 12.10 -3.06
N LEU A 148 -6.39 11.93 -3.29
CA LEU A 148 -7.34 13.05 -3.36
C LEU A 148 -7.44 13.80 -2.03
N ILE A 149 -7.52 13.10 -0.90
CA ILE A 149 -7.52 13.72 0.43
C ILE A 149 -6.24 14.49 0.67
N SER A 150 -5.07 13.89 0.36
CA SER A 150 -3.79 14.54 0.56
C SER A 150 -3.64 15.81 -0.27
N LEU A 151 -4.03 15.79 -1.54
CA LEU A 151 -4.01 16.96 -2.42
C LEU A 151 -5.05 18.02 -2.00
N GLY A 152 -6.27 17.58 -1.67
CA GLY A 152 -7.35 18.48 -1.27
C GLY A 152 -7.01 19.25 0.01
N LEU A 153 -6.47 18.58 1.03
CA LEU A 153 -6.04 19.24 2.27
C LEU A 153 -4.83 20.15 2.06
N ALA A 154 -3.87 19.74 1.23
CA ALA A 154 -2.70 20.56 0.91
C ALA A 154 -3.09 21.88 0.21
N LEU A 155 -4.11 21.83 -0.66
CA LEU A 155 -4.61 22.98 -1.42
C LEU A 155 -5.65 23.81 -0.66
N GLY A 156 -6.02 23.43 0.57
CA GLY A 156 -7.07 24.09 1.34
C GLY A 156 -8.50 23.89 0.80
N GLY A 157 -8.68 23.00 -0.18
CA GLY A 157 -9.96 22.80 -0.89
C GLY A 157 -10.96 21.87 -0.21
N LEU A 158 -10.62 21.30 0.94
CA LEU A 158 -11.51 20.44 1.76
C LEU A 158 -11.84 21.13 3.11
N ALA A 159 -11.88 22.46 3.10
CA ALA A 159 -12.28 23.28 4.25
C ALA A 159 -13.79 23.16 4.53
#